data_32db9bd62a6f814735298f3bb8e7bd92
#
_entry.id   32db9bd62a6f814735298f3bb8e7bd92
#
_cell.length_a   1.000
_cell.length_b   1.000
_cell.length_c   1.000
_cell.angle_alpha   90.00
_cell.angle_beta   90.00
_cell.angle_gamma   90.00
#
_symmetry.space_group_name_H-M   'P 1'
#
loop_
_entity.id
_entity.type
_entity.pdbx_description
1 polymer ?
#
loop_
_entity_poly.entity_id
_entity_poly.type
_entity_poly.pdbx_seq_one_letter_code
_entity_poly.pdbx_strand_id
1 'polypeptide(L)'
;MTNFTIVNGQIYTPGLAIVNAPQPYTPLGGDTLHISLDVSGNGQLSLTPDDDEPTRFHEITIFLTSSETERNFTVSNGTVPEILPFSSDSDSDSSSNQTAFTTAYTGPILSLEPGSTVKHINWVWPECFVGNGDSDDQGARGTYNISMHQSFRWNETDYYTVFDLSISVSNGIEESDERVECELLENEYRPGLSEESNQDLPGQPFVGDGVETTVIDGQDNGNEASGSGFSKALRWVVVGLVMGVVL
;
A
#
# COMPACT_ATOMS: atom_id res chain seq x y z
N MET A 1 11.49 7.21 -9.32
CA MET A 1 10.81 7.99 -8.23
C MET A 1 9.36 8.09 -8.59
N THR A 2 8.48 7.58 -7.76
CA THR A 2 7.04 7.60 -8.06
C THR A 2 6.45 8.90 -7.53
N ASN A 3 6.07 9.81 -8.42
CA ASN A 3 5.38 11.04 -8.04
C ASN A 3 3.90 10.70 -7.79
N PHE A 4 3.34 11.20 -6.70
CA PHE A 4 1.93 11.06 -6.40
C PHE A 4 1.33 12.38 -5.91
N THR A 5 0.03 12.48 -6.01
CA THR A 5 -0.71 13.69 -5.67
C THR A 5 -1.61 13.42 -4.47
N ILE A 6 -1.57 14.29 -3.46
CA ILE A 6 -2.50 14.22 -2.32
C ILE A 6 -3.55 15.30 -2.45
N VAL A 7 -4.82 14.89 -2.34
CA VAL A 7 -5.99 15.78 -2.34
C VAL A 7 -6.88 15.41 -1.18
N ASN A 8 -7.11 16.33 -0.26
CA ASN A 8 -7.97 16.10 0.92
C ASN A 8 -7.63 14.82 1.72
N GLY A 9 -6.35 14.46 1.81
CA GLY A 9 -5.89 13.26 2.50
C GLY A 9 -5.98 11.97 1.70
N GLN A 10 -6.46 12.01 0.46
CA GLN A 10 -6.46 10.89 -0.47
C GLN A 10 -5.21 10.95 -1.36
N ILE A 11 -4.55 9.81 -1.53
CA ILE A 11 -3.35 9.68 -2.34
C ILE A 11 -3.76 9.13 -3.70
N TYR A 12 -3.65 9.96 -4.72
CA TYR A 12 -3.90 9.60 -6.10
C TYR A 12 -2.65 8.97 -6.70
N THR A 13 -2.74 7.69 -6.98
CA THR A 13 -1.62 6.90 -7.52
C THR A 13 -1.41 7.16 -9.02
N PRO A 14 -0.28 6.76 -9.59
CA PRO A 14 -0.09 6.80 -11.05
C PRO A 14 -0.86 5.69 -11.79
N GLY A 15 -2.01 5.29 -11.29
CA GLY A 15 -2.92 4.30 -11.84
C GLY A 15 -4.37 4.71 -11.60
N LEU A 16 -5.26 3.75 -11.42
CA LEU A 16 -6.68 4.02 -11.16
C LEU A 16 -7.04 4.04 -9.68
N ALA A 17 -6.27 3.35 -8.81
CA ALA A 17 -6.56 3.26 -7.39
C ALA A 17 -6.21 4.57 -6.66
N ILE A 18 -7.01 4.89 -5.64
CA ILE A 18 -6.79 6.00 -4.72
C ILE A 18 -6.56 5.42 -3.32
N VAL A 19 -5.44 5.76 -2.67
CA VAL A 19 -5.13 5.28 -1.32
C VAL A 19 -5.71 6.27 -0.30
N ASN A 20 -6.59 5.79 0.58
CA ASN A 20 -7.14 6.57 1.68
C ASN A 20 -6.27 6.45 2.94
N ALA A 21 -5.67 5.27 3.17
CA ALA A 21 -4.78 4.96 4.30
C ALA A 21 -3.76 3.86 3.90
N PRO A 22 -2.57 3.85 4.54
CA PRO A 22 -2.02 4.87 5.44
C PRO A 22 -1.56 6.13 4.69
N GLN A 23 -1.25 7.19 5.44
CA GLN A 23 -0.57 8.36 4.86
C GLN A 23 0.95 8.09 4.74
N PRO A 24 1.66 8.79 3.84
CA PRO A 24 3.09 8.63 3.67
C PRO A 24 3.85 8.84 4.99
N TYR A 25 4.89 8.03 5.20
CA TYR A 25 5.77 8.09 6.37
C TYR A 25 5.05 7.89 7.72
N THR A 26 3.85 7.30 7.72
CA THR A 26 3.11 6.99 8.95
C THR A 26 3.87 5.93 9.76
N PRO A 27 4.11 6.17 11.07
CA PRO A 27 4.59 5.14 11.98
C PRO A 27 3.52 4.07 12.18
N LEU A 28 3.83 2.83 11.85
CA LEU A 28 2.91 1.70 11.90
C LEU A 28 3.38 0.63 12.91
N GLY A 29 2.45 -0.19 13.35
CA GLY A 29 2.59 -1.30 14.29
C GLY A 29 1.22 -1.80 14.71
N GLY A 30 1.12 -2.35 15.93
CA GLY A 30 -0.10 -2.99 16.44
C GLY A 30 -0.29 -4.38 15.80
N ASP A 31 -1.54 -4.85 15.68
CA ASP A 31 -1.80 -6.22 15.23
C ASP A 31 -1.75 -6.36 13.71
N THR A 32 -2.17 -5.35 12.98
CA THR A 32 -2.32 -5.41 11.53
C THR A 32 -1.79 -4.17 10.81
N LEU A 33 -1.27 -4.37 9.60
CA LEU A 33 -1.15 -3.32 8.60
C LEU A 33 -2.54 -3.09 8.00
N HIS A 34 -3.06 -1.89 8.16
CA HIS A 34 -4.34 -1.49 7.60
C HIS A 34 -4.14 -0.62 6.36
N ILE A 35 -4.66 -1.09 5.20
CA ILE A 35 -4.64 -0.32 3.95
C ILE A 35 -6.08 -0.12 3.50
N SER A 36 -6.42 1.08 3.06
CA SER A 36 -7.75 1.43 2.53
C SER A 36 -7.61 2.02 1.13
N LEU A 37 -8.24 1.37 0.15
CA LEU A 37 -8.18 1.73 -1.27
C LEU A 37 -9.57 2.04 -1.81
N ASP A 38 -9.74 3.19 -2.45
CA ASP A 38 -10.89 3.44 -3.32
C ASP A 38 -10.59 2.89 -4.72
N VAL A 39 -11.45 1.98 -5.18
CA VAL A 39 -11.38 1.34 -6.50
C VAL A 39 -12.50 1.82 -7.43
N SER A 40 -13.25 2.84 -7.01
CA SER A 40 -14.33 3.43 -7.81
C SER A 40 -13.88 4.61 -8.68
N GLY A 41 -12.62 5.05 -8.53
CA GLY A 41 -12.14 6.26 -9.22
C GLY A 41 -13.00 7.49 -8.90
N ASN A 42 -13.25 7.77 -7.61
CA ASN A 42 -14.21 8.79 -7.16
C ASN A 42 -15.65 8.56 -7.68
N GLY A 43 -16.08 7.31 -7.77
CA GLY A 43 -17.42 6.95 -8.25
C GLY A 43 -17.59 6.97 -9.77
N GLN A 44 -16.50 7.04 -10.53
CA GLN A 44 -16.55 7.06 -12.01
C GLN A 44 -16.39 5.66 -12.62
N LEU A 45 -15.92 4.68 -11.84
CA LEU A 45 -15.73 3.30 -12.29
C LEU A 45 -16.82 2.39 -11.75
N SER A 46 -17.24 1.44 -12.58
CA SER A 46 -18.12 0.35 -12.17
C SER A 46 -17.37 -0.62 -11.24
N LEU A 47 -18.03 -1.08 -10.17
CA LEU A 47 -17.51 -2.12 -9.27
C LEU A 47 -17.61 -3.53 -9.87
N THR A 48 -18.48 -3.69 -10.86
CA THR A 48 -18.69 -4.93 -11.60
C THR A 48 -18.62 -4.63 -13.09
N PRO A 49 -17.41 -4.29 -13.60
CA PRO A 49 -17.27 -3.91 -15.01
C PRO A 49 -17.48 -5.10 -15.93
N ASP A 50 -18.09 -4.84 -17.08
CA ASP A 50 -18.15 -5.81 -18.17
C ASP A 50 -16.75 -5.93 -18.83
N ASP A 51 -16.52 -7.05 -19.54
CA ASP A 51 -15.21 -7.32 -20.15
C ASP A 51 -14.82 -6.34 -21.25
N ASP A 52 -15.78 -5.66 -21.85
CA ASP A 52 -15.61 -4.67 -22.90
C ASP A 52 -15.59 -3.21 -22.39
N GLU A 53 -15.68 -2.98 -21.06
CA GLU A 53 -15.57 -1.63 -20.53
C GLU A 53 -14.20 -1.00 -20.85
N PRO A 54 -14.19 0.26 -21.37
CA PRO A 54 -12.97 0.92 -21.83
C PRO A 54 -12.00 1.29 -20.69
N THR A 55 -12.53 1.37 -19.45
CA THR A 55 -11.72 1.69 -18.27
C THR A 55 -12.15 0.82 -17.08
N ARG A 56 -11.25 -0.04 -16.63
CA ARG A 56 -11.50 -0.98 -15.51
C ARG A 56 -10.22 -1.51 -14.92
N PHE A 57 -10.29 -1.99 -13.70
CA PHE A 57 -9.22 -2.81 -13.11
C PHE A 57 -9.24 -4.23 -13.68
N HIS A 58 -8.05 -4.81 -13.83
CA HIS A 58 -7.85 -6.25 -13.99
C HIS A 58 -7.45 -6.87 -12.66
N GLU A 59 -6.45 -6.29 -11.99
CA GLU A 59 -5.90 -6.82 -10.75
C GLU A 59 -5.18 -5.73 -9.95
N ILE A 60 -5.18 -5.89 -8.63
CA ILE A 60 -4.31 -5.14 -7.71
C ILE A 60 -3.60 -6.16 -6.82
N THR A 61 -2.27 -6.10 -6.79
CA THR A 61 -1.44 -6.86 -5.85
C THR A 61 -0.62 -5.91 -4.98
N ILE A 62 -0.30 -6.33 -3.76
CA ILE A 62 0.38 -5.49 -2.78
C ILE A 62 1.51 -6.29 -2.13
N PHE A 63 2.67 -5.66 -2.07
CA PHE A 63 3.85 -6.18 -1.39
C PHE A 63 4.38 -5.13 -0.40
N LEU A 64 5.03 -5.59 0.64
CA LEU A 64 5.75 -4.74 1.59
C LEU A 64 7.24 -4.88 1.31
N THR A 65 7.85 -3.86 0.72
CA THR A 65 9.25 -3.90 0.25
C THR A 65 10.13 -2.94 1.03
N SER A 66 11.37 -3.32 1.32
CA SER A 66 12.36 -2.47 1.98
C SER A 66 13.70 -2.57 1.28
N SER A 67 14.24 -1.42 0.85
CA SER A 67 15.62 -1.35 0.35
C SER A 67 16.66 -1.34 1.47
N GLU A 68 16.25 -1.01 2.70
CA GLU A 68 17.11 -0.99 3.87
C GLU A 68 17.43 -2.40 4.37
N THR A 69 16.41 -3.26 4.42
CA THR A 69 16.55 -4.66 4.87
C THR A 69 16.65 -5.66 3.71
N GLU A 70 16.53 -5.21 2.46
CA GLU A 70 16.47 -6.03 1.24
C GLU A 70 15.37 -7.10 1.30
N ARG A 71 14.24 -6.79 1.96
CA ARG A 71 13.11 -7.70 2.15
C ARG A 71 11.91 -7.32 1.30
N ASN A 72 11.12 -8.34 0.97
CA ASN A 72 9.90 -8.23 0.18
C ASN A 72 8.89 -9.25 0.70
N PHE A 73 7.78 -8.79 1.29
CA PHE A 73 6.72 -9.65 1.84
C PHE A 73 5.43 -9.52 1.03
N THR A 74 4.75 -10.64 0.84
CA THR A 74 3.43 -10.69 0.21
C THR A 74 2.35 -10.18 1.17
N VAL A 75 1.66 -9.09 0.81
CA VAL A 75 0.41 -8.66 1.44
C VAL A 75 -0.79 -9.24 0.69
N SER A 76 -0.78 -9.15 -0.63
CA SER A 76 -1.72 -9.82 -1.55
C SER A 76 -1.07 -10.04 -2.90
N ASN A 77 -1.09 -11.28 -3.38
CA ASN A 77 -0.58 -11.66 -4.71
C ASN A 77 -1.69 -11.89 -5.74
N GLY A 78 -2.93 -11.45 -5.43
CA GLY A 78 -4.07 -11.60 -6.33
C GLY A 78 -4.74 -12.98 -6.30
N THR A 79 -4.20 -13.95 -5.56
CA THR A 79 -4.78 -15.29 -5.45
C THR A 79 -5.45 -15.50 -4.09
N VAL A 80 -6.34 -16.50 -4.01
CA VAL A 80 -6.93 -16.91 -2.74
C VAL A 80 -5.88 -17.65 -1.93
N PRO A 81 -5.57 -17.20 -0.68
CA PRO A 81 -4.55 -17.84 0.13
C PRO A 81 -4.99 -19.21 0.64
N GLU A 82 -4.02 -20.08 0.89
CA GLU A 82 -4.27 -21.31 1.62
C GLU A 82 -4.57 -21.01 3.10
N ILE A 83 -5.45 -21.82 3.68
CA ILE A 83 -5.79 -21.75 5.09
C ILE A 83 -4.76 -22.58 5.85
N LEU A 84 -4.00 -21.91 6.71
CA LEU A 84 -2.97 -22.53 7.53
C LEU A 84 -3.56 -22.89 8.91
N PRO A 85 -3.35 -24.13 9.41
CA PRO A 85 -3.70 -24.45 10.79
C PRO A 85 -2.65 -23.84 11.73
N PHE A 86 -3.09 -23.21 12.81
CA PHE A 86 -2.21 -22.85 13.91
C PHE A 86 -2.69 -23.46 15.24
N SER A 87 -1.76 -23.78 16.12
CA SER A 87 -2.05 -24.35 17.43
C SER A 87 -2.23 -23.21 18.42
N SER A 88 -3.45 -23.02 18.91
CA SER A 88 -3.62 -22.20 20.11
C SER A 88 -3.26 -23.04 21.32
N ASP A 89 -2.05 -22.89 21.85
CA ASP A 89 -1.62 -23.44 23.15
C ASP A 89 -2.31 -22.68 24.30
N SER A 90 -3.61 -22.79 24.39
CA SER A 90 -4.31 -22.40 25.60
C SER A 90 -4.58 -23.64 26.41
N ASP A 91 -3.80 -23.82 27.50
CA ASP A 91 -4.05 -24.73 28.61
C ASP A 91 -5.41 -24.42 29.26
N SER A 92 -6.48 -24.78 28.61
CA SER A 92 -7.79 -24.83 29.24
C SER A 92 -8.47 -26.14 28.85
N ASP A 93 -8.66 -26.95 29.86
CA ASP A 93 -9.35 -28.23 29.99
C ASP A 93 -10.77 -28.18 29.36
N SER A 94 -10.81 -28.11 28.04
CA SER A 94 -12.08 -28.18 27.29
C SER A 94 -11.85 -28.98 26.02
N SER A 95 -12.49 -30.14 25.98
CA SER A 95 -12.45 -31.16 24.94
C SER A 95 -13.08 -30.70 23.60
N SER A 96 -12.58 -29.62 23.04
CA SER A 96 -12.82 -29.25 21.65
C SER A 96 -11.48 -28.87 21.01
N ASN A 97 -10.90 -29.82 20.27
CA ASN A 97 -9.82 -29.54 19.32
C ASN A 97 -10.36 -28.57 18.23
N GLN A 98 -10.53 -27.31 18.57
CA GLN A 98 -10.75 -26.27 17.57
C GLN A 98 -9.37 -25.85 17.07
N THR A 99 -8.94 -26.43 15.96
CA THR A 99 -7.80 -25.93 15.21
C THR A 99 -8.22 -24.53 14.70
N ALA A 100 -7.61 -23.51 15.23
CA ALA A 100 -7.74 -22.18 14.66
C ALA A 100 -7.03 -22.12 13.31
N PHE A 101 -7.48 -21.28 12.43
CA PHE A 101 -6.95 -21.15 11.07
C PHE A 101 -6.62 -19.69 10.79
N THR A 102 -5.50 -19.48 10.15
CA THR A 102 -5.11 -18.16 9.64
C THR A 102 -4.75 -18.24 8.16
N THR A 103 -4.64 -17.12 7.51
CA THR A 103 -4.13 -17.00 6.14
C THR A 103 -2.84 -16.23 6.16
N ALA A 104 -1.84 -16.66 5.39
CA ALA A 104 -0.53 -16.00 5.34
C ALA A 104 -0.64 -14.58 4.74
N TYR A 105 -1.51 -14.39 3.74
CA TYR A 105 -1.69 -13.13 3.03
C TYR A 105 -3.17 -12.89 2.71
N THR A 106 -3.49 -11.67 2.29
CA THR A 106 -4.85 -11.27 1.90
C THR A 106 -5.18 -11.81 0.51
N GLY A 107 -6.41 -12.28 0.30
CA GLY A 107 -6.89 -12.71 -1.02
C GLY A 107 -6.97 -11.57 -2.05
N PRO A 108 -7.60 -11.82 -3.22
CA PRO A 108 -7.70 -10.84 -4.30
C PRO A 108 -8.35 -9.53 -3.82
N ILE A 109 -7.66 -8.41 -3.97
CA ILE A 109 -8.07 -7.10 -3.44
C ILE A 109 -9.43 -6.67 -3.97
N LEU A 110 -9.67 -6.83 -5.28
CA LEU A 110 -10.92 -6.40 -5.91
C LEU A 110 -12.13 -7.23 -5.43
N SER A 111 -11.90 -8.42 -4.90
CA SER A 111 -12.95 -9.31 -4.36
C SER A 111 -13.28 -9.05 -2.89
N LEU A 112 -12.48 -8.24 -2.19
CA LEU A 112 -12.78 -7.84 -0.82
C LEU A 112 -14.05 -6.99 -0.79
N GLU A 113 -14.84 -7.13 0.27
CA GLU A 113 -16.05 -6.33 0.51
C GLU A 113 -16.90 -6.13 -0.76
N PRO A 114 -17.53 -7.18 -1.28
CA PRO A 114 -18.33 -7.11 -2.51
C PRO A 114 -19.36 -5.97 -2.44
N GLY A 115 -19.39 -5.11 -3.49
CA GLY A 115 -20.30 -3.96 -3.55
C GLY A 115 -19.78 -2.70 -2.83
N SER A 116 -18.65 -2.74 -2.12
CA SER A 116 -18.02 -1.55 -1.56
C SER A 116 -17.08 -0.89 -2.58
N THR A 117 -17.12 0.44 -2.65
CA THR A 117 -16.19 1.26 -3.43
C THR A 117 -14.81 1.34 -2.80
N VAL A 118 -14.75 1.11 -1.49
CA VAL A 118 -13.52 1.10 -0.70
C VAL A 118 -13.23 -0.33 -0.27
N LYS A 119 -11.99 -0.76 -0.46
CA LYS A 119 -11.47 -2.07 -0.04
C LYS A 119 -10.57 -1.88 1.16
N HIS A 120 -10.81 -2.63 2.24
CA HIS A 120 -9.97 -2.63 3.43
C HIS A 120 -9.13 -3.90 3.48
N ILE A 121 -7.83 -3.72 3.53
CA ILE A 121 -6.83 -4.78 3.67
C ILE A 121 -6.32 -4.71 5.11
N ASN A 122 -6.55 -5.78 5.87
CA ASN A 122 -6.06 -5.96 7.24
C ASN A 122 -5.08 -7.13 7.22
N TRP A 123 -3.80 -6.84 7.02
CA TRP A 123 -2.75 -7.85 6.96
C TRP A 123 -2.09 -7.98 8.33
N VAL A 124 -2.13 -9.17 8.91
CA VAL A 124 -1.50 -9.45 10.20
C VAL A 124 0.02 -9.40 10.02
N TRP A 125 0.70 -8.61 10.86
CA TRP A 125 2.17 -8.56 10.84
C TRP A 125 2.73 -9.95 11.14
N PRO A 126 3.65 -10.50 10.31
CA PRO A 126 4.31 -11.77 10.58
C PRO A 126 5.27 -11.65 11.77
N GLU A 127 5.70 -12.81 12.28
CA GLU A 127 6.43 -12.89 13.54
C GLU A 127 7.75 -12.10 13.59
N CYS A 128 8.46 -11.97 12.47
CA CYS A 128 9.72 -11.22 12.42
C CYS A 128 9.56 -9.70 12.61
N PHE A 129 8.33 -9.17 12.62
CA PHE A 129 8.06 -7.77 12.93
C PHE A 129 7.76 -7.54 14.42
N VAL A 130 7.65 -8.59 15.23
CA VAL A 130 7.41 -8.47 16.68
C VAL A 130 8.51 -7.64 17.35
N GLY A 131 8.12 -6.73 18.25
CA GLY A 131 9.05 -5.90 19.01
C GLY A 131 8.45 -4.58 19.49
N ASN A 132 9.16 -3.89 20.38
CA ASN A 132 8.68 -2.69 21.08
C ASN A 132 9.07 -1.37 20.42
N GLY A 133 9.77 -1.38 19.28
CA GLY A 133 10.32 -0.17 18.67
C GLY A 133 11.69 0.25 19.18
N ASP A 134 12.30 -0.50 20.07
CA ASP A 134 13.67 -0.27 20.49
C ASP A 134 14.66 -0.64 19.38
N SER A 135 15.70 0.18 19.20
CA SER A 135 16.67 0.04 18.11
C SER A 135 17.57 -1.21 18.16
N ASP A 136 17.47 -1.99 19.23
CA ASP A 136 18.24 -3.21 19.43
C ASP A 136 17.52 -4.48 18.94
N ASP A 137 16.27 -4.35 18.50
CA ASP A 137 15.51 -5.47 17.93
C ASP A 137 16.05 -5.82 16.55
N GLN A 138 16.62 -7.03 16.42
CA GLN A 138 17.13 -7.60 15.15
C GLN A 138 16.00 -8.07 14.22
N GLY A 139 14.80 -7.53 14.38
CA GLY A 139 13.63 -7.89 13.60
C GLY A 139 13.60 -7.32 12.18
N ALA A 140 12.51 -7.60 11.47
CA ALA A 140 12.25 -7.07 10.14
C ALA A 140 11.73 -5.62 10.14
N ARG A 141 11.79 -4.92 11.26
CA ARG A 141 11.25 -3.56 11.44
C ARG A 141 12.12 -2.53 10.73
N GLY A 142 11.54 -1.37 10.40
CA GLY A 142 12.27 -0.31 9.71
C GLY A 142 11.43 0.42 8.68
N THR A 143 12.10 1.00 7.69
CA THR A 143 11.44 1.72 6.60
C THR A 143 11.02 0.75 5.50
N TYR A 144 9.75 0.83 5.12
CA TYR A 144 9.16 0.02 4.06
C TYR A 144 8.40 0.87 3.07
N ASN A 145 8.18 0.32 1.89
CA ASN A 145 7.20 0.78 0.93
C ASN A 145 6.04 -0.23 0.86
N ILE A 146 4.82 0.27 0.92
CA ILE A 146 3.67 -0.46 0.41
C ILE A 146 3.75 -0.36 -1.10
N SER A 147 4.24 -1.43 -1.75
CA SER A 147 4.40 -1.52 -3.19
C SER A 147 3.13 -2.07 -3.81
N MET A 148 2.32 -1.21 -4.39
CA MET A 148 1.05 -1.54 -5.01
C MET A 148 1.21 -1.66 -6.52
N HIS A 149 0.93 -2.84 -7.04
CA HIS A 149 0.96 -3.14 -8.46
C HIS A 149 -0.47 -3.14 -8.99
N GLN A 150 -0.72 -2.37 -10.03
CA GLN A 150 -2.02 -2.25 -10.64
C GLN A 150 -1.96 -2.68 -12.10
N SER A 151 -2.77 -3.67 -12.48
CA SER A 151 -3.07 -4.02 -13.86
C SER A 151 -4.47 -3.50 -14.18
N PHE A 152 -4.59 -2.65 -15.21
CA PHE A 152 -5.85 -2.01 -15.53
C PHE A 152 -5.94 -1.63 -17.01
N ARG A 153 -7.16 -1.38 -17.46
CA ARG A 153 -7.44 -0.77 -18.76
C ARG A 153 -7.87 0.67 -18.56
N TRP A 154 -7.36 1.58 -19.38
CA TRP A 154 -7.82 2.96 -19.46
C TRP A 154 -7.93 3.42 -20.92
N ASN A 155 -9.11 3.90 -21.30
CA ASN A 155 -9.42 4.27 -22.67
C ASN A 155 -9.03 3.17 -23.69
N GLU A 156 -9.47 1.94 -23.44
CA GLU A 156 -9.22 0.76 -24.27
C GLU A 156 -7.76 0.28 -24.34
N THR A 157 -6.84 0.91 -23.59
CA THR A 157 -5.42 0.54 -23.52
C THR A 157 -5.10 -0.09 -22.16
N ASP A 158 -4.41 -1.21 -22.18
CA ASP A 158 -3.99 -1.91 -20.97
C ASP A 158 -2.67 -1.34 -20.44
N TYR A 159 -2.62 -1.13 -19.11
CA TYR A 159 -1.49 -0.58 -18.38
C TYR A 159 -1.11 -1.47 -17.21
N TYR A 160 0.16 -1.39 -16.85
CA TYR A 160 0.68 -1.95 -15.61
C TYR A 160 1.52 -0.91 -14.89
N THR A 161 1.19 -0.65 -13.62
CA THR A 161 1.87 0.37 -12.82
C THR A 161 2.28 -0.16 -11.48
N VAL A 162 3.38 0.36 -10.95
CA VAL A 162 3.85 0.09 -9.59
C VAL A 162 3.95 1.42 -8.84
N PHE A 163 3.28 1.48 -7.70
CA PHE A 163 3.26 2.64 -6.82
C PHE A 163 3.80 2.27 -5.45
N ASP A 164 4.84 2.99 -5.01
CA ASP A 164 5.50 2.78 -3.73
C ASP A 164 5.10 3.88 -2.75
N LEU A 165 4.45 3.50 -1.64
CA LEU A 165 4.07 4.38 -0.55
C LEU A 165 4.96 4.10 0.66
N SER A 166 5.84 5.04 0.99
CA SER A 166 6.77 4.88 2.11
C SER A 166 6.06 4.98 3.46
N ILE A 167 6.36 4.03 4.34
CA ILE A 167 5.89 3.92 5.73
C ILE A 167 7.05 3.59 6.66
N SER A 168 6.84 3.68 7.98
CA SER A 168 7.80 3.26 8.99
C SER A 168 7.16 2.24 9.94
N VAL A 169 7.74 1.05 10.04
CA VAL A 169 7.32 0.04 11.03
C VAL A 169 8.13 0.24 12.30
N SER A 170 7.65 1.13 13.17
CA SER A 170 8.36 1.59 14.36
C SER A 170 7.55 1.51 15.67
N ASN A 171 6.22 1.35 15.59
CA ASN A 171 5.38 1.15 16.76
C ASN A 171 5.44 -0.30 17.26
N GLY A 172 5.08 -0.55 18.53
CA GLY A 172 5.05 -1.88 19.12
C GLY A 172 4.17 -2.85 18.33
N ILE A 173 4.67 -4.07 18.18
CA ILE A 173 3.97 -5.23 17.61
C ILE A 173 4.15 -6.36 18.62
N GLU A 174 3.05 -6.76 19.29
CA GLU A 174 3.08 -7.77 20.32
C GLU A 174 3.15 -9.19 19.74
N GLU A 175 3.68 -10.14 20.48
CA GLU A 175 3.63 -11.55 20.13
C GLU A 175 2.18 -12.06 20.05
N SER A 176 1.89 -12.94 19.10
CA SER A 176 0.58 -13.57 18.94
C SER A 176 0.73 -14.88 18.17
N ASP A 177 -0.02 -15.90 18.59
CA ASP A 177 -0.07 -17.20 17.91
C ASP A 177 -0.74 -17.13 16.53
N GLU A 178 -1.38 -16.01 16.19
CA GLU A 178 -1.97 -15.77 14.87
C GLU A 178 -0.95 -15.32 13.82
N ARG A 179 0.29 -15.00 14.24
CA ARG A 179 1.33 -14.54 13.32
C ARG A 179 1.94 -15.72 12.58
N VAL A 180 2.09 -15.56 11.29
CA VAL A 180 2.75 -16.54 10.44
C VAL A 180 4.26 -16.32 10.41
N GLU A 181 5.01 -17.38 10.14
CA GLU A 181 6.45 -17.32 9.88
C GLU A 181 6.73 -16.43 8.66
N CYS A 182 7.76 -15.62 8.73
CA CYS A 182 8.08 -14.65 7.68
C CYS A 182 8.44 -15.32 6.35
N GLU A 183 9.07 -16.48 6.40
CA GLU A 183 9.48 -17.27 5.24
C GLU A 183 8.30 -17.66 4.34
N LEU A 184 7.10 -17.78 4.90
CA LEU A 184 5.87 -18.09 4.13
C LEU A 184 5.41 -16.90 3.25
N LEU A 185 5.88 -15.70 3.55
CA LEU A 185 5.48 -14.45 2.89
C LEU A 185 6.63 -13.81 2.11
N GLU A 186 7.87 -14.21 2.39
CA GLU A 186 9.07 -13.57 1.85
C GLU A 186 9.31 -13.97 0.39
N ASN A 187 9.58 -12.95 -0.43
CA ASN A 187 9.91 -13.09 -1.83
C ASN A 187 11.33 -12.55 -2.10
N GLU A 188 11.87 -12.85 -3.30
CA GLU A 188 13.07 -12.19 -3.77
C GLU A 188 12.87 -10.67 -3.86
N TYR A 189 13.76 -9.91 -3.24
CA TYR A 189 13.75 -8.45 -3.35
C TYR A 189 14.25 -8.01 -4.75
N ARG A 190 13.47 -7.18 -5.43
CA ARG A 190 13.78 -6.65 -6.76
C ARG A 190 13.70 -5.13 -6.75
N PRO A 191 14.83 -4.43 -6.63
CA PRO A 191 14.87 -2.97 -6.63
C PRO A 191 14.55 -2.41 -8.02
N GLY A 192 13.98 -1.20 -8.05
CA GLY A 192 13.78 -0.43 -9.29
C GLY A 192 12.58 -0.84 -10.15
N LEU A 193 11.77 -1.80 -9.72
CA LEU A 193 10.62 -2.28 -10.50
C LEU A 193 9.61 -1.17 -10.83
N SER A 194 9.40 -0.22 -9.93
CA SER A 194 8.51 0.92 -10.14
C SER A 194 9.01 1.86 -11.25
N GLU A 195 10.31 2.02 -11.41
CA GLU A 195 10.89 2.86 -12.46
C GLU A 195 10.75 2.22 -13.85
N GLU A 196 10.91 0.90 -13.93
CA GLU A 196 10.77 0.15 -15.18
C GLU A 196 9.32 0.02 -15.64
N SER A 197 8.39 -0.13 -14.68
CA SER A 197 6.97 -0.43 -14.95
C SER A 197 6.13 0.82 -15.23
N ASN A 198 6.57 2.01 -14.82
CA ASN A 198 5.80 3.25 -14.89
C ASN A 198 6.14 4.12 -16.11
N GLN A 199 6.70 3.56 -17.17
CA GLN A 199 6.99 4.27 -18.40
C GLN A 199 5.67 4.56 -19.16
N ASP A 200 5.52 5.82 -19.60
CA ASP A 200 4.36 6.29 -20.40
C ASP A 200 2.99 6.22 -19.71
N LEU A 201 2.97 6.48 -18.40
CA LEU A 201 1.71 6.51 -17.65
C LEU A 201 0.79 7.65 -18.09
N PRO A 202 -0.54 7.37 -18.15
CA PRO A 202 -1.54 8.38 -18.48
C PRO A 202 -1.72 9.47 -17.41
N GLY A 203 -1.08 9.35 -16.25
CA GLY A 203 -1.34 10.15 -15.07
C GLY A 203 -2.62 9.70 -14.34
N GLN A 204 -3.00 10.43 -13.29
CA GLN A 204 -4.19 10.09 -12.49
C GLN A 204 -5.45 10.73 -13.12
N PRO A 205 -6.38 9.93 -13.68
CA PRO A 205 -7.51 10.47 -14.45
C PRO A 205 -8.64 11.06 -13.60
N PHE A 206 -8.65 10.82 -12.27
CA PHE A 206 -9.77 11.16 -11.40
C PHE A 206 -9.52 12.39 -10.53
N VAL A 207 -8.38 13.05 -10.65
CA VAL A 207 -8.14 14.35 -10.02
C VAL A 207 -8.92 15.40 -10.80
N GLY A 208 -9.87 16.07 -10.13
CA GLY A 208 -10.68 17.12 -10.75
C GLY A 208 -9.84 18.34 -11.11
N ASP A 209 -10.25 19.07 -12.15
CA ASP A 209 -9.63 20.32 -12.55
C ASP A 209 -9.75 21.38 -11.44
N GLY A 210 -8.64 22.07 -11.16
CA GLY A 210 -8.63 23.20 -10.20
C GLY A 210 -8.57 22.80 -8.73
N VAL A 211 -8.32 21.53 -8.42
CA VAL A 211 -8.08 21.07 -7.05
C VAL A 211 -6.66 21.44 -6.63
N GLU A 212 -6.49 21.98 -5.41
CA GLU A 212 -5.14 22.15 -4.83
C GLU A 212 -4.49 20.79 -4.64
N THR A 213 -3.38 20.55 -5.33
CA THR A 213 -2.65 19.30 -5.30
C THR A 213 -1.31 19.50 -4.62
N THR A 214 -0.94 18.57 -3.73
CA THR A 214 0.40 18.47 -3.18
C THR A 214 1.11 17.32 -3.90
N VAL A 215 2.11 17.66 -4.73
CA VAL A 215 2.96 16.64 -5.35
C VAL A 215 4.11 16.35 -4.40
N ILE A 216 4.28 15.07 -4.04
CA ILE A 216 5.40 14.61 -3.25
C ILE A 216 6.37 13.91 -4.20
N ASP A 217 7.54 14.55 -4.38
CA ASP A 217 8.65 13.90 -5.08
C ASP A 217 9.25 12.84 -4.14
N GLY A 218 9.29 11.60 -4.57
CA GLY A 218 9.97 10.53 -3.85
C GLY A 218 11.46 10.89 -3.73
N GLN A 219 11.88 11.34 -2.55
CA GLN A 219 13.31 11.53 -2.29
C GLN A 219 13.95 10.18 -1.98
N ASP A 220 14.99 9.89 -2.74
CA ASP A 220 15.94 8.84 -2.44
C ASP A 220 16.58 9.15 -1.06
N ASN A 221 16.23 8.36 -0.03
CA ASN A 221 16.91 8.44 1.27
C ASN A 221 18.25 7.71 1.19
N GLY A 222 19.16 8.24 0.36
CA GLY A 222 20.57 7.96 0.48
C GLY A 222 21.09 8.59 1.76
N ASN A 223 21.44 7.75 2.72
CA ASN A 223 22.16 8.01 3.96
C ASN A 223 22.78 9.41 4.11
N GLU A 224 22.18 10.27 4.94
CA GLU A 224 22.95 11.17 5.79
C GLU A 224 22.34 11.18 7.18
N ALA A 225 22.96 10.39 8.07
CA ALA A 225 22.78 10.53 9.51
C ALA A 225 23.40 11.87 9.94
N SER A 226 22.55 12.88 10.19
CA SER A 226 22.93 14.01 11.04
C SER A 226 21.69 14.75 11.53
N GLY A 227 21.60 14.83 12.84
CA GLY A 227 20.73 15.49 13.74
C GLY A 227 19.88 16.69 13.29
N SER A 228 18.71 16.72 13.91
CA SER A 228 17.87 17.88 14.19
C SER A 228 17.54 18.83 13.03
N GLY A 229 16.30 18.78 12.60
CA GLY A 229 15.76 19.90 11.85
C GLY A 229 14.59 19.51 10.98
N PHE A 230 13.39 19.59 11.53
CA PHE A 230 12.21 19.82 10.71
C PHE A 230 12.44 21.13 9.94
N SER A 231 12.79 21.04 8.68
CA SER A 231 12.91 22.21 7.83
C SER A 231 12.68 21.87 6.35
N LYS A 232 11.45 22.14 5.91
CA LYS A 232 11.12 22.80 4.67
C LYS A 232 11.54 22.15 3.35
N ALA A 233 10.60 21.47 2.72
CA ALA A 233 10.40 21.70 1.29
C ALA A 233 8.91 21.57 0.92
N LEU A 234 8.05 22.37 1.56
CA LEU A 234 6.73 22.68 1.03
C LEU A 234 6.94 23.77 -0.02
N ARG A 235 7.15 23.42 -1.28
CA ARG A 235 7.14 24.38 -2.39
C ARG A 235 5.70 24.55 -2.84
N TRP A 236 5.10 25.66 -2.42
CA TRP A 236 3.83 26.12 -2.97
C TRP A 236 4.04 26.58 -4.42
N VAL A 237 3.47 25.87 -5.37
CA VAL A 237 3.32 26.40 -6.73
C VAL A 237 1.99 27.14 -6.77
N VAL A 238 2.05 28.45 -6.60
CA VAL A 238 0.89 29.32 -6.84
C VAL A 238 0.78 29.53 -8.35
N VAL A 239 -0.17 28.87 -9.00
CA VAL A 239 -0.55 29.20 -10.37
C VAL A 239 -1.46 30.41 -10.31
N GLY A 240 -0.90 31.59 -10.60
CA GLY A 240 -1.64 32.83 -10.68
C GLY A 240 -2.61 32.84 -11.87
N LEU A 241 -3.89 32.94 -11.58
CA LEU A 241 -4.95 33.16 -12.57
C LEU A 241 -4.82 34.60 -13.08
N VAL A 242 -4.34 34.77 -14.32
CA VAL A 242 -4.40 36.08 -15.02
C VAL A 242 -5.79 36.23 -15.61
N MET A 243 -6.66 36.97 -14.92
CA MET A 243 -7.90 37.47 -15.53
C MET A 243 -7.57 38.62 -16.52
N GLY A 244 -7.63 38.30 -17.81
CA GLY A 244 -7.63 39.32 -18.85
C GLY A 244 -8.99 40.00 -18.91
N VAL A 245 -9.05 41.26 -18.44
CA VAL A 245 -10.16 42.17 -18.73
C VAL A 245 -9.93 42.69 -20.13
N VAL A 246 -10.83 42.38 -21.07
CA VAL A 246 -10.93 43.03 -22.37
C VAL A 246 -11.96 44.17 -22.23
N LEU A 247 -11.48 45.38 -22.45
CA LEU A 247 -12.31 46.57 -22.72
C LEU A 247 -12.74 46.58 -24.19
#